data_1e391bc75fc1557ad8c6aae7128b118a
#
_entry.id   1e391bc75fc1557ad8c6aae7128b118a
#
_cell.length_a   1.000
_cell.length_b   1.000
_cell.length_c   1.000
_cell.angle_alpha   90.00
_cell.angle_beta   90.00
_cell.angle_gamma   90.00
#
_symmetry.space_group_name_H-M   'P 1'
#
loop_
_entity.id
_entity.type
_entity.pdbx_description
1 polymer ?
#
loop_
_entity_poly.entity_id
_entity_poly.type
_entity_poly.pdbx_seq_one_letter_code
_entity_poly.pdbx_strand_id
1 'polypeptide(L)'
;MKVLITGGAGFIGSTIASCCADNGITPVILDDYSTGLRVFAERFAHYEGDIADVALLHRIMDEHPDIEAVVHCAAKIVVPESVAEPLYYYENNVGKATTCVRALAERGVKRVLLSSTAAMYAADEDLLVDEASACDPSSPYAASKWMLERVLADAAAAGLIQATSLRYFNPIGADPQLRTGLQNPAPSHALGKMISAYQAGEPFTVTGVEWPTRDGSGLRDYVHVWDLARAHVAALKAELADYEVINLGTGQGTTVFELADAVGEATGQPLEIRTAPPRDGDVAGCATRTDKAARLLGWRAERSVADGVRDSLAWAQRLPEVLARN
;
A
#
# COMPACT_ATOMS: atom_id res chain seq x y z
N MET A 1 -19.10 -3.91 12.97
CA MET A 1 -18.61 -2.89 12.00
C MET A 1 -18.59 -3.54 10.62
N LYS A 2 -19.14 -2.86 9.61
CA LYS A 2 -19.01 -3.23 8.20
C LYS A 2 -18.25 -2.11 7.49
N VAL A 3 -17.34 -2.45 6.57
CA VAL A 3 -16.48 -1.48 5.89
C VAL A 3 -16.49 -1.71 4.38
N LEU A 4 -16.56 -0.62 3.61
CA LEU A 4 -16.34 -0.66 2.16
C LEU A 4 -14.84 -0.55 1.90
N ILE A 5 -14.28 -1.47 1.10
CA ILE A 5 -12.87 -1.43 0.68
C ILE A 5 -12.83 -1.22 -0.83
N THR A 6 -12.47 -0.03 -1.27
CA THR A 6 -12.28 0.26 -2.68
C THR A 6 -10.88 -0.18 -3.11
N GLY A 7 -10.73 -0.78 -4.27
CA GLY A 7 -9.50 -1.46 -4.66
C GLY A 7 -9.25 -2.73 -3.84
N GLY A 8 -10.33 -3.34 -3.34
CA GLY A 8 -10.27 -4.48 -2.41
C GLY A 8 -9.88 -5.81 -3.04
N ALA A 9 -9.74 -5.88 -4.36
CA ALA A 9 -9.21 -7.04 -5.09
C ALA A 9 -7.73 -6.92 -5.45
N GLY A 10 -7.07 -5.80 -5.10
CA GLY A 10 -5.62 -5.59 -5.23
C GLY A 10 -4.84 -6.20 -4.08
N PHE A 11 -3.51 -6.18 -4.15
CA PHE A 11 -2.58 -6.74 -3.15
C PHE A 11 -2.90 -6.28 -1.72
N ILE A 12 -2.90 -4.95 -1.50
CA ILE A 12 -3.08 -4.37 -0.17
C ILE A 12 -4.54 -4.49 0.28
N GLY A 13 -5.50 -4.10 -0.58
CA GLY A 13 -6.92 -4.09 -0.24
C GLY A 13 -7.47 -5.47 0.12
N SER A 14 -7.07 -6.52 -0.60
CA SER A 14 -7.50 -7.89 -0.33
C SER A 14 -6.89 -8.47 0.95
N THR A 15 -5.65 -8.06 1.28
CA THR A 15 -5.02 -8.43 2.55
C THR A 15 -5.71 -7.72 3.72
N ILE A 16 -6.08 -6.44 3.55
CA ILE A 16 -6.89 -5.71 4.55
C ILE A 16 -8.26 -6.39 4.73
N ALA A 17 -8.92 -6.77 3.64
CA ALA A 17 -10.20 -7.47 3.71
C ALA A 17 -10.10 -8.79 4.48
N SER A 18 -9.04 -9.57 4.24
CA SER A 18 -8.75 -10.80 4.97
C SER A 18 -8.53 -10.54 6.47
N CYS A 19 -7.72 -9.52 6.78
CA CYS A 19 -7.44 -9.16 8.17
C CYS A 19 -8.68 -8.59 8.89
N CYS A 20 -9.51 -7.80 8.20
CA CYS A 20 -10.80 -7.34 8.72
C CYS A 20 -11.70 -8.52 9.11
N ALA A 21 -11.87 -9.48 8.21
CA ALA A 21 -12.70 -10.67 8.46
C ALA A 21 -12.18 -11.49 9.65
N ASP A 22 -10.87 -11.70 9.75
CA ASP A 22 -10.23 -12.40 10.88
C ASP A 22 -10.43 -11.65 12.22
N ASN A 23 -10.76 -10.35 12.18
CA ASN A 23 -11.00 -9.50 13.35
C ASN A 23 -12.48 -9.13 13.58
N GLY A 24 -13.41 -9.84 12.94
CA GLY A 24 -14.86 -9.65 13.10
C GLY A 24 -15.40 -8.37 12.46
N ILE A 25 -14.66 -7.78 11.51
CA ILE A 25 -15.10 -6.67 10.68
C ILE A 25 -15.53 -7.23 9.32
N THR A 26 -16.73 -6.92 8.87
CA THR A 26 -17.26 -7.44 7.60
C THR A 26 -16.84 -6.54 6.44
N PRO A 27 -15.98 -6.99 5.51
CA PRO A 27 -15.63 -6.23 4.33
C PRO A 27 -16.69 -6.35 3.24
N VAL A 28 -16.92 -5.25 2.52
CA VAL A 28 -17.60 -5.17 1.22
C VAL A 28 -16.59 -4.62 0.23
N ILE A 29 -16.42 -5.27 -0.90
CA ILE A 29 -15.38 -4.94 -1.88
C ILE A 29 -15.98 -4.16 -3.05
N LEU A 30 -15.32 -3.07 -3.46
CA LEU A 30 -15.56 -2.40 -4.74
C LEU A 30 -14.24 -2.35 -5.51
N ASP A 31 -14.20 -2.93 -6.70
CA ASP A 31 -13.01 -2.97 -7.55
C ASP A 31 -13.42 -2.96 -9.04
N ASP A 32 -12.65 -2.31 -9.90
CA ASP A 32 -12.86 -2.34 -11.35
C ASP A 32 -12.15 -3.51 -12.04
N TYR A 33 -11.40 -4.28 -11.26
CA TYR A 33 -10.56 -5.40 -11.68
C TYR A 33 -9.55 -5.06 -12.79
N SER A 34 -9.20 -3.78 -12.95
CA SER A 34 -8.17 -3.37 -13.91
C SER A 34 -6.78 -3.96 -13.58
N THR A 35 -6.52 -4.23 -12.30
CA THR A 35 -5.31 -4.88 -11.81
C THR A 35 -5.60 -5.90 -10.70
N GLY A 36 -6.75 -5.79 -10.05
CA GLY A 36 -7.20 -6.69 -9.00
C GLY A 36 -7.63 -8.05 -9.55
N LEU A 37 -7.57 -9.10 -8.72
CA LEU A 37 -8.03 -10.44 -9.06
C LEU A 37 -9.42 -10.72 -8.48
N ARG A 38 -10.37 -11.19 -9.30
CA ARG A 38 -11.73 -11.55 -8.85
C ARG A 38 -11.72 -12.56 -7.71
N VAL A 39 -10.84 -13.54 -7.80
CA VAL A 39 -10.70 -14.60 -6.79
C VAL A 39 -10.37 -14.06 -5.39
N PHE A 40 -9.80 -12.87 -5.28
CA PHE A 40 -9.55 -12.23 -3.97
C PHE A 40 -10.81 -11.67 -3.33
N ALA A 41 -11.78 -11.25 -4.16
CA ALA A 41 -13.05 -10.66 -3.70
C ALA A 41 -14.15 -11.70 -3.44
N GLU A 42 -14.10 -12.88 -4.09
CA GLU A 42 -15.17 -13.90 -4.07
C GLU A 42 -15.61 -14.35 -2.67
N ARG A 43 -14.76 -14.21 -1.67
CA ARG A 43 -15.05 -14.57 -0.27
C ARG A 43 -15.94 -13.55 0.45
N PHE A 44 -16.23 -12.42 -0.17
CA PHE A 44 -16.90 -11.29 0.42
C PHE A 44 -18.05 -10.80 -0.49
N ALA A 45 -18.97 -10.01 0.04
CA ALA A 45 -19.83 -9.20 -0.80
C ALA A 45 -18.96 -8.28 -1.67
N HIS A 46 -19.11 -8.33 -2.99
CA HIS A 46 -18.27 -7.58 -3.90
C HIS A 46 -19.05 -7.01 -5.09
N TYR A 47 -18.57 -5.90 -5.57
CA TYR A 47 -19.14 -5.15 -6.68
C TYR A 47 -18.04 -4.81 -7.68
N GLU A 48 -18.34 -5.00 -8.97
CA GLU A 48 -17.48 -4.57 -10.05
C GLU A 48 -17.91 -3.19 -10.52
N GLY A 49 -16.95 -2.26 -10.57
CA GLY A 49 -17.20 -0.94 -11.12
C GLY A 49 -16.20 0.13 -10.72
N ASP A 50 -16.35 1.28 -11.34
CA ASP A 50 -15.54 2.47 -11.08
C ASP A 50 -15.96 3.12 -9.77
N ILE A 51 -14.98 3.56 -8.98
CA ILE A 51 -15.21 4.27 -7.71
C ILE A 51 -15.93 5.61 -7.89
N ALA A 52 -15.97 6.18 -9.11
CA ALA A 52 -16.71 7.41 -9.43
C ALA A 52 -18.13 7.13 -9.92
N ASP A 53 -18.56 5.88 -10.05
CA ASP A 53 -19.95 5.53 -10.35
C ASP A 53 -20.85 5.75 -9.13
N VAL A 54 -21.41 6.96 -9.05
CA VAL A 54 -22.27 7.38 -7.94
C VAL A 54 -23.52 6.49 -7.81
N ALA A 55 -24.08 6.01 -8.93
CA ALA A 55 -25.25 5.15 -8.87
C ALA A 55 -24.90 3.77 -8.26
N LEU A 56 -23.73 3.23 -8.61
CA LEU A 56 -23.22 2.01 -8.01
C LEU A 56 -22.94 2.20 -6.51
N LEU A 57 -22.29 3.31 -6.12
CA LEU A 57 -22.02 3.61 -4.71
C LEU A 57 -23.33 3.71 -3.91
N HIS A 58 -24.33 4.39 -4.43
CA HIS A 58 -25.65 4.48 -3.79
C HIS A 58 -26.31 3.11 -3.66
N ARG A 59 -26.26 2.27 -4.69
CA ARG A 59 -26.77 0.89 -4.63
C ARG A 59 -26.05 0.06 -3.55
N ILE A 60 -24.72 0.15 -3.44
CA ILE A 60 -23.94 -0.52 -2.39
C ILE A 60 -24.44 -0.07 -1.01
N MET A 61 -24.67 1.23 -0.84
CA MET A 61 -25.17 1.77 0.43
C MET A 61 -26.61 1.37 0.74
N ASP A 62 -27.46 1.20 -0.27
CA ASP A 62 -28.83 0.70 -0.10
C ASP A 62 -28.85 -0.79 0.28
N GLU A 63 -27.98 -1.60 -0.31
CA GLU A 63 -27.82 -3.03 0.01
C GLU A 63 -27.07 -3.27 1.33
N HIS A 64 -26.21 -2.34 1.75
CA HIS A 64 -25.40 -2.39 2.97
C HIS A 64 -25.51 -1.10 3.80
N PRO A 65 -26.68 -0.76 4.35
CA PRO A 65 -26.89 0.50 5.08
C PRO A 65 -26.10 0.59 6.39
N ASP A 66 -25.49 -0.50 6.83
CA ASP A 66 -24.66 -0.64 8.03
C ASP A 66 -23.15 -0.48 7.76
N ILE A 67 -22.76 0.01 6.57
CA ILE A 67 -21.37 0.40 6.30
C ILE A 67 -21.06 1.65 7.13
N GLU A 68 -20.04 1.55 8.00
CA GLU A 68 -19.63 2.58 8.93
C GLU A 68 -18.39 3.37 8.47
N ALA A 69 -17.57 2.75 7.61
CA ALA A 69 -16.30 3.33 7.14
C ALA A 69 -15.97 2.89 5.72
N VAL A 70 -15.11 3.68 5.06
CA VAL A 70 -14.45 3.28 3.82
C VAL A 70 -12.94 3.19 4.02
N VAL A 71 -12.33 2.12 3.50
CA VAL A 71 -10.88 1.97 3.32
C VAL A 71 -10.59 2.16 1.84
N HIS A 72 -9.99 3.29 1.50
CA HIS A 72 -9.76 3.68 0.10
C HIS A 72 -8.37 3.25 -0.35
N CYS A 73 -8.29 2.09 -1.04
CA CYS A 73 -7.06 1.55 -1.65
C CYS A 73 -7.02 1.73 -3.18
N ALA A 74 -8.16 1.99 -3.82
CA ALA A 74 -8.23 2.14 -5.26
C ALA A 74 -7.37 3.32 -5.75
N ALA A 75 -6.34 3.02 -6.54
CA ALA A 75 -5.45 4.02 -7.13
C ALA A 75 -4.60 3.41 -8.25
N LYS A 76 -4.15 4.23 -9.18
CA LYS A 76 -3.03 3.92 -10.08
C LYS A 76 -1.73 4.22 -9.35
N ILE A 77 -0.75 3.28 -9.39
CA ILE A 77 0.41 3.30 -8.48
C ILE A 77 1.78 3.19 -9.16
N VAL A 78 1.81 3.08 -10.49
CA VAL A 78 3.05 2.84 -11.24
C VAL A 78 3.74 4.18 -11.53
N VAL A 79 4.86 4.45 -10.83
CA VAL A 79 5.56 5.74 -10.90
C VAL A 79 5.98 6.11 -12.33
N PRO A 80 6.65 5.25 -13.14
CA PRO A 80 6.99 5.59 -14.52
C PRO A 80 5.77 5.90 -15.40
N GLU A 81 4.66 5.18 -15.23
CA GLU A 81 3.41 5.46 -15.93
C GLU A 81 2.84 6.83 -15.53
N SER A 82 2.95 7.20 -14.25
CA SER A 82 2.49 8.51 -13.80
C SER A 82 3.24 9.67 -14.45
N VAL A 83 4.51 9.49 -14.77
CA VAL A 83 5.31 10.49 -15.48
C VAL A 83 4.88 10.58 -16.94
N ALA A 84 4.57 9.46 -17.57
CA ALA A 84 4.10 9.42 -18.97
C ALA A 84 2.66 9.93 -19.12
N GLU A 85 1.78 9.63 -18.15
CA GLU A 85 0.34 9.91 -18.20
C GLU A 85 -0.15 10.70 -16.96
N PRO A 86 0.40 11.89 -16.67
CA PRO A 86 0.13 12.59 -15.41
C PRO A 86 -1.35 12.98 -15.23
N LEU A 87 -2.04 13.42 -16.30
CA LEU A 87 -3.45 13.81 -16.21
C LEU A 87 -4.35 12.62 -15.85
N TYR A 88 -4.06 11.43 -16.40
CA TYR A 88 -4.75 10.19 -16.05
C TYR A 88 -4.61 9.87 -14.55
N TYR A 89 -3.41 10.08 -13.97
CA TYR A 89 -3.18 9.86 -12.54
C TYR A 89 -3.94 10.85 -11.67
N TYR A 90 -3.98 12.13 -12.02
CA TYR A 90 -4.73 13.13 -11.27
C TYR A 90 -6.25 12.90 -11.39
N GLU A 91 -6.75 12.59 -12.58
CA GLU A 91 -8.15 12.27 -12.77
C GLU A 91 -8.56 11.04 -11.93
N ASN A 92 -7.78 9.96 -12.01
CA ASN A 92 -8.08 8.71 -11.33
C ASN A 92 -7.90 8.82 -9.81
N ASN A 93 -6.74 9.29 -9.35
CA ASN A 93 -6.38 9.24 -7.93
C ASN A 93 -6.95 10.40 -7.11
N VAL A 94 -7.26 11.54 -7.72
CA VAL A 94 -7.82 12.71 -7.03
C VAL A 94 -9.28 12.92 -7.43
N GLY A 95 -9.57 13.04 -8.71
CA GLY A 95 -10.92 13.36 -9.21
C GLY A 95 -11.94 12.29 -8.84
N LYS A 96 -11.70 11.04 -9.23
CA LYS A 96 -12.59 9.92 -8.91
C LYS A 96 -12.67 9.63 -7.41
N ALA A 97 -11.55 9.69 -6.69
CA ALA A 97 -11.53 9.50 -5.24
C ALA A 97 -12.36 10.57 -4.51
N THR A 98 -12.26 11.83 -4.93
CA THR A 98 -13.09 12.93 -4.37
C THR A 98 -14.58 12.69 -4.63
N THR A 99 -14.96 12.22 -5.82
CA THR A 99 -16.34 11.85 -6.15
C THR A 99 -16.84 10.71 -5.27
N CYS A 100 -16.02 9.66 -5.08
CA CYS A 100 -16.31 8.52 -4.20
C CYS A 100 -16.58 8.98 -2.76
N VAL A 101 -15.64 9.72 -2.18
CA VAL A 101 -15.74 10.18 -0.78
C VAL A 101 -16.97 11.05 -0.58
N ARG A 102 -17.26 11.97 -1.51
CA ARG A 102 -18.45 12.81 -1.46
C ARG A 102 -19.73 12.00 -1.48
N ALA A 103 -19.87 11.06 -2.43
CA ALA A 103 -21.07 10.24 -2.57
C ALA A 103 -21.32 9.37 -1.31
N LEU A 104 -20.26 8.82 -0.71
CA LEU A 104 -20.36 8.05 0.51
C LEU A 104 -20.70 8.92 1.73
N ALA A 105 -20.09 10.12 1.84
CA ALA A 105 -20.39 11.07 2.90
C ALA A 105 -21.86 11.55 2.87
N GLU A 106 -22.42 11.80 1.69
CA GLU A 106 -23.83 12.14 1.47
C GLU A 106 -24.77 11.01 1.94
N ARG A 107 -24.30 9.76 1.93
CA ARG A 107 -25.04 8.59 2.42
C ARG A 107 -24.74 8.24 3.88
N GLY A 108 -24.01 9.09 4.59
CA GLY A 108 -23.76 8.98 6.04
C GLY A 108 -22.47 8.26 6.42
N VAL A 109 -21.66 7.78 5.48
CA VAL A 109 -20.33 7.21 5.77
C VAL A 109 -19.37 8.36 6.11
N LYS A 110 -19.05 8.50 7.39
CA LYS A 110 -18.23 9.62 7.88
C LYS A 110 -16.76 9.27 8.04
N ARG A 111 -16.41 8.02 8.20
CA ARG A 111 -15.03 7.59 8.46
C ARG A 111 -14.34 7.13 7.17
N VAL A 112 -13.22 7.76 6.84
CA VAL A 112 -12.41 7.49 5.65
C VAL A 112 -10.98 7.15 6.06
N LEU A 113 -10.51 5.94 5.73
CA LEU A 113 -9.10 5.57 5.82
C LEU A 113 -8.51 5.58 4.40
N LEU A 114 -7.51 6.42 4.19
CA LEU A 114 -6.78 6.49 2.91
C LEU A 114 -5.52 5.64 2.97
N SER A 115 -5.39 4.70 2.05
CA SER A 115 -4.13 4.07 1.69
C SER A 115 -3.23 5.09 0.98
N SER A 116 -2.39 5.79 1.75
CA SER A 116 -1.47 6.82 1.26
C SER A 116 -0.06 6.27 1.05
N THR A 117 0.94 7.12 0.85
CA THR A 117 2.30 6.71 0.49
C THR A 117 3.36 7.57 1.15
N ALA A 118 4.48 6.96 1.49
CA ALA A 118 5.69 7.67 1.92
C ALA A 118 6.48 8.30 0.74
N ALA A 119 6.13 7.97 -0.51
CA ALA A 119 6.82 8.49 -1.70
C ALA A 119 6.72 10.03 -1.87
N MET A 120 5.93 10.69 -1.03
CA MET A 120 5.80 12.14 -1.03
C MET A 120 6.82 12.86 -0.15
N TYR A 121 7.56 12.14 0.71
CA TYR A 121 8.52 12.77 1.61
C TYR A 121 9.79 13.22 0.87
N ALA A 122 10.28 14.41 1.25
CA ALA A 122 11.68 14.77 1.08
C ALA A 122 12.47 14.13 2.23
N ALA A 123 13.38 13.23 1.94
CA ALA A 123 14.22 12.64 2.97
C ALA A 123 15.31 13.61 3.42
N ASP A 124 15.51 13.72 4.72
CA ASP A 124 16.62 14.44 5.33
C ASP A 124 17.94 13.67 5.20
N GLU A 125 19.05 14.28 5.66
CA GLU A 125 20.40 13.67 5.59
C GLU A 125 20.51 12.37 6.38
N ASP A 126 19.72 12.19 7.45
CA ASP A 126 19.68 10.99 8.28
C ASP A 126 18.80 9.86 7.67
N LEU A 127 18.17 10.11 6.53
CA LEU A 127 17.27 9.19 5.82
C LEU A 127 16.09 8.69 6.69
N LEU A 128 15.70 9.47 7.71
CA LEU A 128 14.58 9.19 8.60
C LEU A 128 13.53 10.28 8.49
N VAL A 129 12.27 9.89 8.30
CA VAL A 129 11.14 10.83 8.24
C VAL A 129 10.09 10.51 9.30
N ASP A 130 9.29 11.51 9.63
CA ASP A 130 8.07 11.38 10.43
C ASP A 130 6.92 12.15 9.75
N GLU A 131 5.76 12.19 10.40
CA GLU A 131 4.58 12.84 9.84
C GLU A 131 4.69 14.37 9.75
N ALA A 132 5.67 14.98 10.42
CA ALA A 132 5.98 16.41 10.34
C ALA A 132 7.05 16.74 9.29
N SER A 133 7.72 15.73 8.74
CA SER A 133 8.74 15.90 7.71
C SER A 133 8.15 16.52 6.44
N ALA A 134 8.98 17.32 5.75
CA ALA A 134 8.56 18.00 4.54
C ALA A 134 8.12 17.02 3.44
N CYS A 135 7.05 17.39 2.73
CA CYS A 135 6.58 16.67 1.55
C CYS A 135 7.02 17.44 0.30
N ASP A 136 7.76 16.76 -0.57
CA ASP A 136 8.17 17.26 -1.90
C ASP A 136 8.04 16.13 -2.92
N PRO A 137 6.79 15.85 -3.37
CA PRO A 137 6.51 14.70 -4.23
C PRO A 137 7.20 14.84 -5.59
N SER A 138 8.14 13.93 -5.88
CA SER A 138 8.95 13.94 -7.11
C SER A 138 8.28 13.30 -8.33
N SER A 139 7.05 12.77 -8.17
CA SER A 139 6.29 12.12 -9.26
C SER A 139 4.82 12.49 -9.22
N PRO A 140 4.11 12.46 -10.38
CA PRO A 140 2.66 12.68 -10.42
C PRO A 140 1.88 11.68 -9.55
N TYR A 141 2.35 10.45 -9.41
CA TYR A 141 1.76 9.49 -8.45
C TYR A 141 1.83 10.03 -7.01
N ALA A 142 3.02 10.38 -6.54
CA ALA A 142 3.20 10.89 -5.18
C ALA A 142 2.43 12.20 -4.96
N ALA A 143 2.47 13.11 -5.94
CA ALA A 143 1.72 14.36 -5.93
C ALA A 143 0.20 14.12 -5.86
N SER A 144 -0.35 13.15 -6.61
CA SER A 144 -1.78 12.81 -6.58
C SER A 144 -2.22 12.29 -5.21
N LYS A 145 -1.40 11.47 -4.56
CA LYS A 145 -1.67 11.01 -3.19
C LYS A 145 -1.64 12.15 -2.18
N TRP A 146 -0.65 13.03 -2.27
CA TRP A 146 -0.56 14.21 -1.40
C TRP A 146 -1.73 15.18 -1.60
N MET A 147 -2.14 15.42 -2.87
CA MET A 147 -3.34 16.22 -3.16
C MET A 147 -4.60 15.61 -2.56
N LEU A 148 -4.77 14.30 -2.64
CA LEU A 148 -5.93 13.63 -2.05
C LEU A 148 -5.93 13.74 -0.52
N GLU A 149 -4.78 13.64 0.15
CA GLU A 149 -4.67 13.91 1.58
C GLU A 149 -5.14 15.33 1.92
N ARG A 150 -4.76 16.33 1.10
CA ARG A 150 -5.21 17.71 1.30
C ARG A 150 -6.72 17.85 1.14
N VAL A 151 -7.31 17.23 0.11
CA VAL A 151 -8.77 17.20 -0.09
C VAL A 151 -9.48 16.61 1.13
N LEU A 152 -8.97 15.50 1.67
CA LEU A 152 -9.54 14.86 2.86
C LEU A 152 -9.40 15.72 4.12
N ALA A 153 -8.26 16.40 4.29
CA ALA A 153 -8.04 17.32 5.40
C ALA A 153 -9.02 18.51 5.37
N ASP A 154 -9.24 19.09 4.20
CA ASP A 154 -10.18 20.20 4.03
C ASP A 154 -11.64 19.74 4.24
N ALA A 155 -12.00 18.54 3.78
CA ALA A 155 -13.31 17.94 4.01
C ALA A 155 -13.55 17.62 5.50
N ALA A 156 -12.51 17.16 6.21
CA ALA A 156 -12.57 16.94 7.66
C ALA A 156 -12.71 18.26 8.43
N ALA A 157 -11.94 19.29 8.08
CA ALA A 157 -12.05 20.62 8.68
C ALA A 157 -13.43 21.25 8.47
N ALA A 158 -14.13 20.92 7.39
CA ALA A 158 -15.50 21.32 7.11
C ALA A 158 -16.55 20.47 7.87
N GLY A 159 -16.14 19.47 8.66
CA GLY A 159 -17.04 18.56 9.39
C GLY A 159 -17.81 17.57 8.51
N LEU A 160 -17.39 17.38 7.26
CA LEU A 160 -18.05 16.48 6.33
C LEU A 160 -17.71 15.00 6.60
N ILE A 161 -16.46 14.74 6.97
CA ILE A 161 -15.90 13.41 7.23
C ILE A 161 -14.93 13.46 8.41
N GLN A 162 -14.54 12.28 8.91
CA GLN A 162 -13.33 12.04 9.68
C GLN A 162 -12.38 11.24 8.82
N ALA A 163 -11.14 11.67 8.63
CA ALA A 163 -10.21 11.02 7.72
C ALA A 163 -8.88 10.69 8.38
N THR A 164 -8.32 9.53 8.03
CA THR A 164 -6.99 9.11 8.43
C THR A 164 -6.19 8.68 7.21
N SER A 165 -5.09 9.36 6.95
CA SER A 165 -4.15 9.00 5.90
C SER A 165 -3.05 8.12 6.46
N LEU A 166 -2.99 6.86 6.01
CA LEU A 166 -1.98 5.89 6.40
C LEU A 166 -0.88 5.89 5.34
N ARG A 167 0.25 6.56 5.64
CA ARG A 167 1.42 6.61 4.74
C ARG A 167 2.30 5.42 5.01
N TYR A 168 2.31 4.47 4.10
CA TYR A 168 3.19 3.32 4.22
C TYR A 168 4.33 3.34 3.19
N PHE A 169 5.36 2.61 3.54
CA PHE A 169 6.61 2.54 2.81
C PHE A 169 6.53 1.39 1.78
N ASN A 170 7.41 0.41 1.85
CA ASN A 170 7.49 -0.63 0.82
C ASN A 170 6.84 -1.93 1.32
N PRO A 171 5.57 -2.23 0.97
CA PRO A 171 4.92 -3.46 1.39
C PRO A 171 5.55 -4.68 0.72
N ILE A 172 5.86 -5.70 1.55
CA ILE A 172 6.35 -7.02 1.14
C ILE A 172 5.56 -8.13 1.82
N GLY A 173 5.76 -9.37 1.42
CA GLY A 173 5.06 -10.51 2.01
C GLY A 173 3.72 -10.82 1.35
N ALA A 174 2.95 -11.61 2.04
CA ALA A 174 1.61 -12.05 1.65
C ALA A 174 0.74 -12.24 2.90
N ASP A 175 -0.54 -12.55 2.72
CA ASP A 175 -1.39 -13.06 3.79
C ASP A 175 -0.73 -14.34 4.38
N PRO A 176 -0.56 -14.43 5.69
CA PRO A 176 0.09 -15.60 6.32
C PRO A 176 -0.59 -16.94 6.04
N GLN A 177 -1.86 -16.92 5.66
CA GLN A 177 -2.62 -18.10 5.20
C GLN A 177 -2.55 -18.26 3.67
N LEU A 178 -1.77 -17.43 2.98
CA LEU A 178 -1.63 -17.40 1.52
C LEU A 178 -2.97 -17.30 0.77
N ARG A 179 -3.94 -16.56 1.33
CA ARG A 179 -5.24 -16.29 0.69
C ARG A 179 -5.10 -15.20 -0.37
N THR A 180 -4.20 -14.23 -0.13
CA THR A 180 -3.92 -13.08 -0.99
C THR A 180 -2.44 -12.71 -0.94
N GLY A 181 -1.96 -12.04 -1.95
CA GLY A 181 -0.60 -11.56 -2.07
C GLY A 181 -0.43 -10.72 -3.34
N LEU A 182 0.80 -10.42 -3.72
CA LEU A 182 1.07 -9.63 -4.91
C LEU A 182 0.55 -10.35 -6.17
N GLN A 183 -0.43 -9.75 -6.83
CA GLN A 183 -1.11 -10.35 -7.98
C GLN A 183 -0.38 -10.17 -9.31
N ASN A 184 0.59 -9.23 -9.39
CA ASN A 184 1.31 -8.94 -10.63
C ASN A 184 2.41 -9.97 -10.87
N PRO A 185 2.37 -10.76 -11.97
CA PRO A 185 3.41 -11.74 -12.31
C PRO A 185 4.72 -11.08 -12.80
N ALA A 186 4.67 -9.79 -13.16
CA ALA A 186 5.84 -9.02 -13.59
C ALA A 186 6.06 -7.79 -12.66
N PRO A 187 6.46 -8.01 -11.41
CA PRO A 187 6.57 -6.95 -10.42
C PRO A 187 7.68 -5.95 -10.75
N SER A 188 7.42 -4.67 -10.48
CA SER A 188 8.38 -3.58 -10.72
C SER A 188 9.25 -3.23 -9.50
N HIS A 189 8.83 -3.63 -8.29
CA HIS A 189 9.56 -3.32 -7.06
C HIS A 189 10.72 -4.30 -6.80
N ALA A 190 11.69 -3.89 -5.96
CA ALA A 190 12.96 -4.59 -5.76
C ALA A 190 12.78 -6.07 -5.39
N LEU A 191 12.03 -6.39 -4.31
CA LEU A 191 11.85 -7.78 -3.88
C LEU A 191 11.22 -8.65 -4.97
N GLY A 192 10.18 -8.15 -5.65
CA GLY A 192 9.54 -8.91 -6.72
C GLY A 192 10.51 -9.21 -7.88
N LYS A 193 11.34 -8.23 -8.26
CA LYS A 193 12.39 -8.44 -9.28
C LYS A 193 13.47 -9.41 -8.81
N MET A 194 13.87 -9.37 -7.54
CA MET A 194 14.82 -10.33 -6.96
C MET A 194 14.26 -11.76 -7.01
N ILE A 195 13.00 -11.95 -6.64
CA ILE A 195 12.32 -13.25 -6.71
C ILE A 195 12.24 -13.74 -8.16
N SER A 196 11.88 -12.87 -9.10
CA SER A 196 11.84 -13.23 -10.53
C SER A 196 13.22 -13.61 -11.07
N ALA A 197 14.27 -12.86 -10.72
CA ALA A 197 15.65 -13.16 -11.09
C ALA A 197 16.09 -14.52 -10.53
N TYR A 198 15.82 -14.76 -9.24
CA TYR A 198 16.10 -16.04 -8.59
C TYR A 198 15.40 -17.23 -9.32
N GLN A 199 14.11 -17.09 -9.62
CA GLN A 199 13.33 -18.13 -10.29
C GLN A 199 13.82 -18.41 -11.74
N ALA A 200 14.33 -17.35 -12.41
CA ALA A 200 14.88 -17.46 -13.75
C ALA A 200 16.35 -17.94 -13.78
N GLY A 201 17.02 -17.99 -12.63
CA GLY A 201 18.47 -18.24 -12.56
C GLY A 201 19.29 -17.11 -13.18
N GLU A 202 18.78 -15.88 -13.13
CA GLU A 202 19.39 -14.68 -13.68
C GLU A 202 19.92 -13.76 -12.57
N PRO A 203 20.96 -12.96 -12.84
CA PRO A 203 21.46 -12.00 -11.88
C PRO A 203 20.46 -10.85 -11.67
N PHE A 204 20.39 -10.36 -10.42
CA PHE A 204 19.65 -9.14 -10.09
C PHE A 204 20.57 -7.92 -10.24
N THR A 205 20.07 -6.82 -10.82
CA THR A 205 20.83 -5.60 -10.98
C THR A 205 20.45 -4.57 -9.91
N VAL A 206 21.41 -4.20 -9.08
CA VAL A 206 21.31 -3.07 -8.12
C VAL A 206 21.70 -1.79 -8.83
N THR A 207 20.79 -0.81 -8.88
CA THR A 207 21.03 0.50 -9.48
C THR A 207 21.37 1.53 -8.41
N GLY A 208 22.47 2.27 -8.61
CA GLY A 208 22.98 3.26 -7.66
C GLY A 208 23.60 2.59 -6.42
N VAL A 209 24.95 2.62 -6.37
CA VAL A 209 25.74 2.00 -5.29
C VAL A 209 26.68 3.00 -4.62
N GLU A 210 26.40 4.30 -4.78
CA GLU A 210 27.17 5.40 -4.19
C GLU A 210 26.28 6.34 -3.34
N TRP A 211 25.12 5.83 -2.88
CA TRP A 211 24.25 6.60 -1.99
C TRP A 211 24.87 6.72 -0.59
N PRO A 212 24.53 7.77 0.19
CA PRO A 212 25.01 7.95 1.56
C PRO A 212 24.32 6.99 2.53
N THR A 213 24.34 5.70 2.21
CA THR A 213 23.82 4.60 3.02
C THR A 213 24.98 3.74 3.49
N ARG A 214 24.74 2.81 4.41
CA ARG A 214 25.80 2.00 5.04
C ARG A 214 26.59 1.08 4.09
N ASP A 215 26.01 0.75 2.93
CA ASP A 215 26.63 -0.10 1.90
C ASP A 215 26.63 0.51 0.50
N GLY A 216 26.17 1.76 0.40
CA GLY A 216 26.08 2.51 -0.85
C GLY A 216 24.83 2.25 -1.68
N SER A 217 24.09 1.17 -1.43
CA SER A 217 22.84 0.89 -2.16
C SER A 217 21.65 1.67 -1.58
N GLY A 218 20.57 1.77 -2.34
CA GLY A 218 19.37 2.49 -1.88
C GLY A 218 18.74 1.86 -0.63
N LEU A 219 18.18 2.69 0.25
CA LEU A 219 17.57 2.28 1.51
C LEU A 219 16.04 2.41 1.44
N ARG A 220 15.32 1.43 1.94
CA ARG A 220 13.85 1.45 2.02
C ARG A 220 13.39 0.84 3.35
N ASP A 221 12.25 1.30 3.84
CA ASP A 221 11.57 0.67 4.97
C ASP A 221 10.60 -0.38 4.42
N TYR A 222 10.99 -1.65 4.50
CA TYR A 222 10.15 -2.76 4.04
C TYR A 222 9.25 -3.24 5.17
N VAL A 223 7.97 -3.04 5.02
CA VAL A 223 6.95 -3.43 5.99
C VAL A 223 6.13 -4.60 5.48
N HIS A 224 5.84 -5.56 6.35
CA HIS A 224 5.03 -6.71 5.95
C HIS A 224 3.58 -6.31 5.68
N VAL A 225 3.01 -6.73 4.55
CA VAL A 225 1.63 -6.36 4.15
C VAL A 225 0.57 -6.79 5.17
N TRP A 226 0.80 -7.88 5.92
CA TRP A 226 -0.09 -8.29 6.99
C TRP A 226 -0.05 -7.34 8.18
N ASP A 227 1.12 -6.79 8.52
CA ASP A 227 1.24 -5.76 9.55
C ASP A 227 0.56 -4.46 9.11
N LEU A 228 0.65 -4.10 7.82
CA LEU A 228 -0.15 -2.98 7.27
C LEU A 228 -1.65 -3.24 7.42
N ALA A 229 -2.12 -4.43 7.10
CA ALA A 229 -3.53 -4.79 7.26
C ALA A 229 -3.97 -4.70 8.73
N ARG A 230 -3.13 -5.14 9.68
CA ARG A 230 -3.37 -4.98 11.13
C ARG A 230 -3.43 -3.49 11.54
N ALA A 231 -2.60 -2.64 10.95
CA ALA A 231 -2.66 -1.20 11.19
C ALA A 231 -3.99 -0.59 10.73
N HIS A 232 -4.51 -1.01 9.57
CA HIS A 232 -5.82 -0.57 9.10
C HIS A 232 -6.95 -1.02 10.05
N VAL A 233 -6.90 -2.26 10.52
CA VAL A 233 -7.87 -2.76 11.54
C VAL A 233 -7.75 -1.97 12.84
N ALA A 234 -6.54 -1.65 13.29
CA ALA A 234 -6.33 -0.82 14.46
C ALA A 234 -6.89 0.60 14.27
N ALA A 235 -6.64 1.22 13.10
CA ALA A 235 -7.16 2.55 12.77
C ALA A 235 -8.70 2.57 12.67
N LEU A 236 -9.33 1.50 12.16
CA LEU A 236 -10.78 1.35 12.14
C LEU A 236 -11.40 1.28 13.55
N LYS A 237 -10.65 0.79 14.54
CA LYS A 237 -11.11 0.63 15.93
C LYS A 237 -10.74 1.81 16.82
N ALA A 238 -9.76 2.63 16.43
CA ALA A 238 -9.26 3.73 17.23
C ALA A 238 -10.19 4.95 17.19
N GLU A 239 -10.20 5.70 18.30
CA GLU A 239 -10.76 7.06 18.34
C GLU A 239 -9.64 8.03 17.94
N LEU A 240 -9.76 8.63 16.77
CA LEU A 240 -8.77 9.54 16.19
C LEU A 240 -9.37 10.94 16.04
N ALA A 241 -8.50 11.94 15.86
CA ALA A 241 -8.95 13.30 15.53
C ALA A 241 -9.67 13.33 14.17
N ASP A 242 -10.31 14.46 13.87
CA ASP A 242 -11.05 14.64 12.62
C ASP A 242 -10.20 14.40 11.38
N TYR A 243 -8.92 14.77 11.45
CA TYR A 243 -7.90 14.42 10.45
C TYR A 243 -6.60 13.99 11.11
N GLU A 244 -6.10 12.82 10.70
CA GLU A 244 -4.82 12.31 11.13
C GLU A 244 -3.99 11.78 9.95
N VAL A 245 -2.68 11.97 10.04
CA VAL A 245 -1.67 11.32 9.19
C VAL A 245 -0.85 10.40 10.07
N ILE A 246 -0.67 9.15 9.67
CA ILE A 246 0.08 8.16 10.44
C ILE A 246 1.00 7.38 9.50
N ASN A 247 2.30 7.37 9.80
CA ASN A 247 3.27 6.58 9.06
C ASN A 247 3.26 5.12 9.52
N LEU A 248 3.31 4.21 8.56
CA LEU A 248 3.35 2.77 8.80
C LEU A 248 4.61 2.16 8.15
N GLY A 249 5.60 1.89 8.98
CA GLY A 249 6.85 1.26 8.61
C GLY A 249 7.38 0.43 9.77
N THR A 250 8.58 -0.12 9.63
CA THR A 250 9.28 -0.87 10.68
C THR A 250 10.10 0.05 11.58
N GLY A 251 10.45 1.22 11.11
CA GLY A 251 11.43 2.12 11.73
C GLY A 251 12.87 1.73 11.43
N GLN A 252 13.07 0.69 10.62
CA GLN A 252 14.39 0.17 10.25
C GLN A 252 14.53 0.21 8.74
N GLY A 253 15.43 1.03 8.25
CA GLY A 253 15.76 1.04 6.84
C GLY A 253 16.57 -0.21 6.48
N THR A 254 16.16 -0.90 5.43
CA THR A 254 16.88 -2.03 4.84
C THR A 254 17.44 -1.61 3.49
N THR A 255 18.71 -1.85 3.25
CA THR A 255 19.34 -1.55 1.97
C THR A 255 18.98 -2.59 0.92
N VAL A 256 19.25 -2.27 -0.36
CA VAL A 256 18.97 -3.22 -1.45
C VAL A 256 19.86 -4.45 -1.36
N PHE A 257 21.12 -4.31 -0.93
CA PHE A 257 22.01 -5.46 -0.71
C PHE A 257 21.54 -6.33 0.46
N GLU A 258 21.16 -5.75 1.59
CA GLU A 258 20.60 -6.51 2.72
C GLU A 258 19.29 -7.25 2.35
N LEU A 259 18.46 -6.65 1.49
CA LEU A 259 17.28 -7.35 0.98
C LEU A 259 17.67 -8.55 0.09
N ALA A 260 18.72 -8.39 -0.74
CA ALA A 260 19.23 -9.49 -1.56
C ALA A 260 19.82 -10.61 -0.70
N ASP A 261 20.54 -10.26 0.37
CA ASP A 261 21.03 -11.25 1.34
C ASP A 261 19.88 -12.02 1.99
N ALA A 262 18.82 -11.32 2.40
CA ALA A 262 17.62 -11.96 2.96
C ALA A 262 16.93 -12.91 1.97
N VAL A 263 16.94 -12.61 0.67
CA VAL A 263 16.47 -13.53 -0.38
C VAL A 263 17.40 -14.74 -0.48
N GLY A 264 18.71 -14.54 -0.46
CA GLY A 264 19.71 -15.61 -0.47
C GLY A 264 19.56 -16.57 0.72
N GLU A 265 19.37 -16.02 1.94
CA GLU A 265 19.12 -16.81 3.14
C GLU A 265 17.82 -17.62 3.04
N ALA A 266 16.74 -17.00 2.58
CA ALA A 266 15.43 -17.64 2.47
C ALA A 266 15.40 -18.76 1.40
N THR A 267 16.22 -18.65 0.37
CA THR A 267 16.30 -19.62 -0.73
C THR A 267 17.43 -20.66 -0.55
N GLY A 268 18.33 -20.43 0.42
CA GLY A 268 19.53 -21.27 0.62
C GLY A 268 20.61 -21.08 -0.44
N GLN A 269 20.49 -20.08 -1.30
CA GLN A 269 21.45 -19.78 -2.38
C GLN A 269 21.62 -18.26 -2.51
N PRO A 270 22.86 -17.73 -2.51
CA PRO A 270 23.10 -16.32 -2.72
C PRO A 270 22.58 -15.88 -4.09
N LEU A 271 21.92 -14.73 -4.14
CA LEU A 271 21.49 -14.13 -5.40
C LEU A 271 22.71 -13.53 -6.11
N GLU A 272 22.90 -13.87 -7.39
CA GLU A 272 23.93 -13.22 -8.20
C GLU A 272 23.58 -11.74 -8.39
N ILE A 273 24.51 -10.84 -8.03
CA ILE A 273 24.29 -9.40 -8.09
C ILE A 273 25.18 -8.78 -9.17
N ARG A 274 24.58 -7.90 -9.99
CA ARG A 274 25.27 -6.93 -10.85
C ARG A 274 24.96 -5.53 -10.38
N THR A 275 25.86 -4.60 -10.61
CA THR A 275 25.65 -3.16 -10.27
C THR A 275 25.53 -2.35 -11.56
N ALA A 276 24.74 -1.27 -11.48
CA ALA A 276 24.59 -0.29 -12.56
C ALA A 276 24.48 1.13 -11.97
N PRO A 277 24.73 2.17 -12.77
CA PRO A 277 24.48 3.54 -12.35
C PRO A 277 23.03 3.75 -11.88
N PRO A 278 22.75 4.78 -11.05
CA PRO A 278 21.39 5.13 -10.70
C PRO A 278 20.57 5.51 -11.94
N ARG A 279 19.28 5.20 -11.90
CA ARG A 279 18.35 5.62 -12.95
C ARG A 279 17.93 7.08 -12.72
N ASP A 280 17.45 7.73 -13.77
CA ASP A 280 16.87 9.06 -13.63
C ASP A 280 15.69 9.01 -12.61
N GLY A 281 15.75 9.91 -11.63
CA GLY A 281 14.76 9.98 -10.56
C GLY A 281 14.95 9.00 -9.40
N ASP A 282 15.98 8.14 -9.41
CA ASP A 282 16.33 7.34 -8.24
C ASP A 282 16.78 8.26 -7.07
N VAL A 283 16.45 7.87 -5.84
CA VAL A 283 16.80 8.54 -4.59
C VAL A 283 17.41 7.54 -3.61
N ALA A 284 18.21 8.05 -2.67
CA ALA A 284 18.77 7.23 -1.59
C ALA A 284 17.68 6.46 -0.83
N GLY A 285 16.53 7.09 -0.62
CA GLY A 285 15.38 6.54 0.09
C GLY A 285 15.28 6.99 1.54
N CYS A 286 14.34 6.42 2.28
CA CYS A 286 14.18 6.71 3.70
C CYS A 286 13.45 5.58 4.44
N ALA A 287 13.54 5.64 5.78
CA ALA A 287 12.73 4.89 6.72
C ALA A 287 11.91 5.86 7.58
N THR A 288 10.96 5.36 8.38
CA THR A 288 10.10 6.20 9.21
C THR A 288 10.35 6.04 10.70
N ARG A 289 10.06 7.08 11.47
CA ARG A 289 9.79 6.97 12.91
C ARG A 289 8.40 6.37 13.10
N THR A 290 8.23 5.50 14.08
CA THR A 290 6.98 4.73 14.28
C THR A 290 6.22 5.11 15.56
N ASP A 291 6.66 6.16 16.24
CA ASP A 291 6.12 6.55 17.56
C ASP A 291 4.65 6.95 17.51
N LYS A 292 4.22 7.62 16.44
CA LYS A 292 2.84 8.06 16.29
C LYS A 292 1.89 6.87 16.11
N ALA A 293 2.25 5.91 15.26
CA ALA A 293 1.47 4.68 15.09
C ALA A 293 1.35 3.89 16.40
N ALA A 294 2.47 3.76 17.14
CA ALA A 294 2.46 3.10 18.45
C ALA A 294 1.55 3.82 19.46
N ARG A 295 1.61 5.15 19.51
CA ARG A 295 0.81 5.94 20.45
C ARG A 295 -0.68 5.95 20.12
N LEU A 296 -1.04 6.16 18.87
CA LEU A 296 -2.45 6.36 18.47
C LEU A 296 -3.17 5.05 18.17
N LEU A 297 -2.48 4.05 17.64
CA LEU A 297 -3.07 2.79 17.21
C LEU A 297 -2.68 1.60 18.11
N GLY A 298 -1.74 1.77 19.05
CA GLY A 298 -1.13 0.65 19.75
C GLY A 298 -0.44 -0.33 18.80
N TRP A 299 -0.04 0.14 17.62
CA TRP A 299 0.49 -0.71 16.55
C TRP A 299 2.00 -0.52 16.37
N ARG A 300 2.67 -1.65 16.16
CA ARG A 300 4.04 -1.74 15.65
C ARG A 300 4.11 -2.87 14.63
N ALA A 301 5.05 -2.78 13.69
CA ALA A 301 5.39 -3.90 12.83
C ALA A 301 5.96 -5.04 13.68
N GLU A 302 5.46 -6.25 13.50
CA GLU A 302 5.87 -7.44 14.26
C GLU A 302 6.66 -8.43 13.41
N ARG A 303 6.45 -8.37 12.07
CA ARG A 303 7.10 -9.27 11.13
C ARG A 303 8.39 -8.65 10.60
N SER A 304 9.43 -9.45 10.55
CA SER A 304 10.73 -9.05 10.02
C SER A 304 10.72 -8.98 8.48
N VAL A 305 11.77 -8.37 7.91
CA VAL A 305 12.02 -8.40 6.46
C VAL A 305 12.19 -9.84 5.97
N ALA A 306 12.86 -10.69 6.76
CA ALA A 306 13.02 -12.11 6.45
C ALA A 306 11.67 -12.86 6.38
N ASP A 307 10.72 -12.53 7.26
CA ASP A 307 9.34 -13.06 7.18
C ASP A 307 8.67 -12.61 5.88
N GLY A 308 8.77 -11.32 5.55
CA GLY A 308 8.21 -10.77 4.32
C GLY A 308 8.80 -11.39 3.05
N VAL A 309 10.11 -11.67 3.04
CA VAL A 309 10.78 -12.38 1.93
C VAL A 309 10.24 -13.80 1.82
N ARG A 310 10.17 -14.57 2.92
CA ARG A 310 9.66 -15.94 2.92
C ARG A 310 8.22 -16.02 2.43
N ASP A 311 7.35 -15.15 2.94
CA ASP A 311 5.94 -15.13 2.57
C ASP A 311 5.76 -14.67 1.10
N SER A 312 6.60 -13.76 0.59
CA SER A 312 6.62 -13.38 -0.83
C SER A 312 7.05 -14.53 -1.74
N LEU A 313 8.07 -15.29 -1.34
CA LEU A 313 8.52 -16.48 -2.08
C LEU A 313 7.44 -17.57 -2.10
N ALA A 314 6.84 -17.87 -0.95
CA ALA A 314 5.75 -18.84 -0.87
C ALA A 314 4.54 -18.42 -1.74
N TRP A 315 4.22 -17.12 -1.73
CA TRP A 315 3.17 -16.58 -2.58
C TRP A 315 3.51 -16.68 -4.08
N ALA A 316 4.74 -16.36 -4.48
CA ALA A 316 5.17 -16.45 -5.86
C ALA A 316 5.04 -17.88 -6.44
N GLN A 317 5.22 -18.91 -5.59
CA GLN A 317 4.97 -20.31 -5.96
C GLN A 317 3.48 -20.61 -6.14
N ARG A 318 2.60 -19.97 -5.35
CA ARG A 318 1.15 -20.17 -5.40
C ARG A 318 0.46 -19.35 -6.49
N LEU A 319 1.02 -18.22 -6.88
CA LEU A 319 0.42 -17.26 -7.80
C LEU A 319 -0.08 -17.87 -9.12
N PRO A 320 0.66 -18.79 -9.79
CA PRO A 320 0.17 -19.42 -11.04
C PRO A 320 -1.16 -20.15 -10.87
N GLU A 321 -1.36 -20.84 -9.75
CA GLU A 321 -2.63 -21.54 -9.46
C GLU A 321 -3.77 -20.52 -9.22
N VAL A 322 -3.46 -19.41 -8.57
CA VAL A 322 -4.43 -18.33 -8.32
C VAL A 322 -4.85 -17.66 -9.62
N LEU A 323 -3.88 -17.36 -10.50
CA LEU A 323 -4.15 -16.77 -11.81
C LEU A 323 -4.96 -17.71 -12.73
N ALA A 324 -4.76 -19.01 -12.64
CA ALA A 324 -5.53 -19.99 -13.40
C ALA A 324 -7.01 -20.08 -12.97
N ARG A 325 -7.36 -19.56 -11.79
CA ARG A 325 -8.72 -19.55 -11.25
C ARG A 325 -9.43 -18.20 -11.43
N ASN A 326 -8.71 -17.16 -11.80
CA ASN A 326 -9.24 -15.81 -12.00
C ASN A 326 -9.85 -15.64 -13.38
#